data_e34315a616a22bf8ede5ef8cc173f5df
#
_entry.id   e34315a616a22bf8ede5ef8cc173f5df
#
_cell.length_a   1.000
_cell.length_b   1.000
_cell.length_c   1.000
_cell.angle_alpha   90.00
_cell.angle_beta   90.00
_cell.angle_gamma   90.00
#
_symmetry.space_group_name_H-M   'P 1'
#
loop_
_entity.id
_entity.type
_entity.pdbx_description
1 polymer ?
#
loop_
_entity_poly.entity_id
_entity_poly.type
_entity_poly.pdbx_seq_one_letter_code
_entity_poly.pdbx_strand_id
1 'polypeptide(L)'
;MQRRTFFKLGMASAALLAVAGGLALQIKPGLEPDGRLSISGRTVFTAVATAILDSSLSPDKAVRQQSVDSLLSRIDALVQALPPHAQAELSQLLALLATDLGRNTLAGLNQPWPEATVAVVQQSLESMRFSSLAVRQQAYGALHDITAAAFFSDRATWPLLGYPGPVAIG
;
A
#
# COMPACT_ATOMS: atom_id res chain seq x y z
N MET A 1 22.67 -4.47 2.48
CA MET A 1 21.20 -4.55 2.53
C MET A 1 20.80 -5.62 3.53
N GLN A 2 20.18 -5.20 4.63
CA GLN A 2 20.05 -6.06 5.81
C GLN A 2 18.85 -7.00 5.67
N ARG A 3 19.11 -8.31 5.51
CA ARG A 3 18.13 -9.40 5.54
C ARG A 3 17.29 -9.46 6.83
N ARG A 4 17.62 -8.66 7.84
CA ARG A 4 16.95 -8.61 9.15
C ARG A 4 15.64 -7.83 9.16
N THR A 5 15.37 -7.00 8.16
CA THR A 5 14.13 -6.20 8.08
C THR A 5 12.94 -7.06 7.63
N PHE A 6 13.19 -8.07 6.79
CA PHE A 6 12.14 -9.01 6.35
C PHE A 6 11.66 -9.95 7.47
N PHE A 7 12.50 -10.27 8.44
CA PHE A 7 12.09 -11.10 9.60
C PHE A 7 11.17 -10.37 10.57
N LYS A 8 11.17 -9.03 10.57
CA LYS A 8 10.26 -8.24 11.42
C LYS A 8 8.84 -8.16 10.87
N LEU A 9 8.62 -8.40 9.57
CA LEU A 9 7.27 -8.52 8.99
C LEU A 9 6.55 -9.78 9.50
N GLY A 10 7.25 -10.90 9.65
CA GLY A 10 6.63 -12.17 10.07
C GLY A 10 6.12 -12.22 11.51
N MET A 11 6.58 -11.35 12.40
CA MET A 11 6.07 -11.31 13.79
C MET A 11 4.84 -10.42 13.98
N ALA A 12 4.50 -9.59 13.00
CA ALA A 12 3.31 -8.74 13.07
C ALA A 12 2.02 -9.46 12.68
N SER A 13 2.12 -10.51 11.87
CA SER A 13 0.98 -11.33 11.44
C SER A 13 0.25 -12.00 12.60
N ALA A 14 0.97 -12.40 13.64
CA ALA A 14 0.37 -13.01 14.83
C ALA A 14 -0.51 -12.02 15.64
N ALA A 15 -0.16 -10.73 15.66
CA ALA A 15 -0.93 -9.71 16.37
C ALA A 15 -2.18 -9.28 15.58
N LEU A 16 -2.11 -9.27 14.24
CA LEU A 16 -3.26 -8.99 13.38
C LEU A 16 -4.28 -10.15 13.41
N LEU A 17 -3.82 -11.40 13.49
CA LEU A 17 -4.69 -12.58 13.60
C LEU A 17 -5.44 -12.66 14.93
N ALA A 18 -4.89 -12.15 16.03
CA ALA A 18 -5.55 -12.16 17.33
C ALA A 18 -6.74 -11.20 17.41
N VAL A 19 -6.72 -10.10 16.65
CA VAL A 19 -7.85 -9.15 16.56
C VAL A 19 -8.92 -9.62 15.58
N ALA A 20 -8.53 -10.37 14.54
CA ALA A 20 -9.42 -10.84 13.47
C ALA A 20 -10.21 -12.12 13.83
N GLY A 21 -9.81 -12.86 14.88
CA GLY A 21 -10.40 -14.17 15.20
C GLY A 21 -11.89 -14.19 15.56
N GLY A 22 -12.52 -13.04 15.79
CA GLY A 22 -13.95 -12.92 16.08
C GLY A 22 -14.84 -12.38 14.97
N LEU A 23 -14.25 -11.77 13.91
CA LEU A 23 -15.00 -11.10 12.85
C LEU A 23 -14.73 -11.67 11.43
N ALA A 24 -14.04 -12.81 11.36
CA ALA A 24 -13.51 -13.38 10.12
C ALA A 24 -14.58 -13.80 9.07
N LEU A 25 -15.86 -13.76 9.39
CA LEU A 25 -16.91 -14.37 8.53
C LEU A 25 -17.47 -13.46 7.43
N GLN A 26 -17.06 -12.17 7.35
CA GLN A 26 -17.59 -11.26 6.31
C GLN A 26 -16.56 -10.29 5.70
N ILE A 27 -15.30 -10.40 6.02
CA ILE A 27 -14.28 -9.49 5.49
C ILE A 27 -13.84 -10.01 4.13
N LYS A 28 -14.09 -9.21 3.08
CA LYS A 28 -13.64 -9.55 1.72
C LYS A 28 -12.10 -9.48 1.66
N PRO A 29 -11.43 -10.46 1.04
CA PRO A 29 -9.98 -10.46 0.89
C PRO A 29 -9.48 -9.18 0.19
N GLY A 30 -8.30 -8.71 0.57
CA GLY A 30 -7.65 -7.57 -0.07
C GLY A 30 -7.01 -7.91 -1.41
N LEU A 31 -6.75 -9.20 -1.66
CA LEU A 31 -6.26 -9.74 -2.92
C LEU A 31 -7.22 -10.80 -3.46
N GLU A 32 -7.25 -10.92 -4.78
CA GLU A 32 -7.87 -12.00 -5.51
C GLU A 32 -7.04 -13.30 -5.38
N PRO A 33 -7.62 -14.47 -5.70
CA PRO A 33 -6.90 -15.75 -5.63
C PRO A 33 -5.64 -15.84 -6.51
N ASP A 34 -5.58 -15.03 -7.56
CA ASP A 34 -4.43 -14.94 -8.47
C ASP A 34 -3.35 -13.93 -8.02
N GLY A 35 -3.49 -13.36 -6.82
CA GLY A 35 -2.56 -12.40 -6.22
C GLY A 35 -2.74 -10.96 -6.69
N ARG A 36 -3.73 -10.64 -7.54
CA ARG A 36 -4.03 -9.26 -7.90
C ARG A 36 -4.82 -8.56 -6.79
N LEU A 37 -4.77 -7.24 -6.79
CA LEU A 37 -5.59 -6.44 -5.89
C LEU A 37 -7.08 -6.69 -6.15
N SER A 38 -7.83 -7.02 -5.11
CA SER A 38 -9.29 -7.03 -5.14
C SER A 38 -9.85 -5.61 -5.28
N ILE A 39 -11.16 -5.48 -5.46
CA ILE A 39 -11.82 -4.15 -5.49
C ILE A 39 -11.48 -3.35 -4.23
N SER A 40 -11.52 -3.98 -3.06
CA SER A 40 -11.19 -3.33 -1.79
C SER A 40 -9.71 -2.95 -1.70
N GLY A 41 -8.81 -3.82 -2.13
CA GLY A 41 -7.37 -3.53 -2.21
C GLY A 41 -7.05 -2.38 -3.16
N ARG A 42 -7.68 -2.35 -4.33
CA ARG A 42 -7.55 -1.23 -5.29
C ARG A 42 -8.05 0.09 -4.69
N THR A 43 -9.18 0.08 -3.99
CA THR A 43 -9.71 1.28 -3.33
C THR A 43 -8.71 1.87 -2.34
N VAL A 44 -8.11 1.05 -1.49
CA VAL A 44 -7.09 1.49 -0.52
C VAL A 44 -5.86 2.02 -1.26
N PHE A 45 -5.29 1.25 -2.20
CA PHE A 45 -4.08 1.68 -2.91
C PHE A 45 -4.29 2.89 -3.81
N THR A 46 -5.48 3.09 -4.40
CA THR A 46 -5.79 4.30 -5.15
C THR A 46 -5.65 5.55 -4.28
N ALA A 47 -6.26 5.54 -3.09
CA ALA A 47 -6.19 6.68 -2.17
C ALA A 47 -4.76 6.90 -1.65
N VAL A 48 -4.10 5.83 -1.21
CA VAL A 48 -2.74 5.86 -0.66
C VAL A 48 -1.73 6.32 -1.72
N ALA A 49 -1.75 5.73 -2.91
CA ALA A 49 -0.83 6.07 -4.00
C ALA A 49 -1.03 7.52 -4.47
N THR A 50 -2.29 7.96 -4.59
CA THR A 50 -2.59 9.35 -4.93
C THR A 50 -2.04 10.32 -3.88
N ALA A 51 -2.11 9.98 -2.60
CA ALA A 51 -1.62 10.81 -1.52
C ALA A 51 -0.08 10.83 -1.42
N ILE A 52 0.58 9.67 -1.58
CA ILE A 52 2.05 9.57 -1.53
C ILE A 52 2.69 10.27 -2.73
N LEU A 53 2.10 10.13 -3.92
CA LEU A 53 2.67 10.60 -5.18
C LEU A 53 2.10 11.95 -5.64
N ASP A 54 1.32 12.64 -4.81
CA ASP A 54 0.56 13.85 -5.19
C ASP A 54 1.41 14.88 -5.96
N SER A 55 2.61 15.19 -5.46
CA SER A 55 3.53 16.12 -6.09
C SER A 55 4.17 15.61 -7.39
N SER A 56 4.11 14.30 -7.63
CA SER A 56 4.70 13.64 -8.81
C SER A 56 3.65 13.31 -9.88
N LEU A 57 2.37 13.45 -9.55
CA LEU A 57 1.26 13.20 -10.46
C LEU A 57 0.85 14.48 -11.19
N SER A 58 0.38 14.32 -12.44
CA SER A 58 -0.13 15.44 -13.23
C SER A 58 -1.31 16.14 -12.53
N PRO A 59 -1.42 17.48 -12.65
CA PRO A 59 -2.62 18.21 -12.20
C PRO A 59 -3.85 17.91 -13.08
N ASP A 60 -3.66 17.47 -14.32
CA ASP A 60 -4.75 17.02 -15.19
C ASP A 60 -5.37 15.74 -14.67
N LYS A 61 -6.69 15.76 -14.45
CA LYS A 61 -7.41 14.64 -13.84
C LYS A 61 -7.35 13.34 -14.67
N ALA A 62 -7.43 13.45 -15.99
CA ALA A 62 -7.44 12.27 -16.86
C ALA A 62 -6.05 11.62 -16.89
N VAL A 63 -5.00 12.43 -17.02
CA VAL A 63 -3.60 11.98 -16.99
C VAL A 63 -3.26 11.38 -15.61
N ARG A 64 -3.69 12.05 -14.54
CA ARG A 64 -3.52 11.56 -13.16
C ARG A 64 -4.17 10.19 -12.96
N GLN A 65 -5.43 10.04 -13.39
CA GLN A 65 -6.15 8.76 -13.29
C GLN A 65 -5.43 7.67 -14.07
N GLN A 66 -5.03 7.93 -15.30
CA GLN A 66 -4.27 6.97 -16.11
C GLN A 66 -2.94 6.56 -15.45
N SER A 67 -2.24 7.51 -14.82
CA SER A 67 -1.00 7.24 -14.08
C SER A 67 -1.26 6.33 -12.88
N VAL A 68 -2.33 6.57 -12.12
CA VAL A 68 -2.73 5.75 -10.98
C VAL A 68 -3.15 4.34 -11.45
N ASP A 69 -3.93 4.21 -12.52
CA ASP A 69 -4.35 2.90 -13.05
C ASP A 69 -3.14 2.08 -13.54
N SER A 70 -2.19 2.73 -14.20
CA SER A 70 -0.93 2.12 -14.61
C SER A 70 -0.09 1.68 -13.41
N LEU A 71 -0.04 2.49 -12.35
CA LEU A 71 0.63 2.14 -11.09
C LEU A 71 -0.02 0.93 -10.42
N LEU A 72 -1.36 0.88 -10.33
CA LEU A 72 -2.08 -0.27 -9.76
C LEU A 72 -1.77 -1.56 -10.51
N SER A 73 -1.63 -1.49 -11.83
CA SER A 73 -1.22 -2.65 -12.64
C SER A 73 0.21 -3.12 -12.31
N ARG A 74 1.13 -2.18 -12.02
CA ARG A 74 2.48 -2.51 -11.55
C ARG A 74 2.48 -3.06 -10.11
N ILE A 75 1.59 -2.57 -9.25
CA ILE A 75 1.38 -3.15 -7.92
C ILE A 75 0.90 -4.59 -8.04
N ASP A 76 -0.06 -4.89 -8.92
CA ASP A 76 -0.52 -6.26 -9.16
C ASP A 76 0.66 -7.18 -9.54
N ALA A 77 1.50 -6.77 -10.50
CA ALA A 77 2.65 -7.55 -10.92
C ALA A 77 3.68 -7.76 -9.80
N LEU A 78 3.91 -6.72 -8.99
CA LEU A 78 4.82 -6.79 -7.84
C LEU A 78 4.29 -7.75 -6.77
N VAL A 79 3.00 -7.65 -6.45
CA VAL A 79 2.36 -8.49 -5.43
C VAL A 79 2.34 -9.95 -5.86
N GLN A 80 2.05 -10.24 -7.13
CA GLN A 80 2.11 -11.60 -7.68
C GLN A 80 3.50 -12.23 -7.59
N ALA A 81 4.57 -11.42 -7.60
CA ALA A 81 5.94 -11.88 -7.42
C ALA A 81 6.35 -12.10 -5.95
N LEU A 82 5.53 -11.69 -4.99
CA LEU A 82 5.80 -11.92 -3.57
C LEU A 82 5.62 -13.40 -3.20
N PRO A 83 6.32 -13.88 -2.16
CA PRO A 83 6.05 -15.19 -1.57
C PRO A 83 4.61 -15.30 -1.08
N PRO A 84 3.99 -16.52 -1.10
CA PRO A 84 2.59 -16.71 -0.72
C PRO A 84 2.23 -16.19 0.67
N HIS A 85 3.12 -16.32 1.65
CA HIS A 85 2.90 -15.81 3.01
C HIS A 85 2.80 -14.26 3.01
N ALA A 86 3.64 -13.56 2.25
CA ALA A 86 3.62 -12.11 2.16
C ALA A 86 2.36 -11.61 1.42
N GLN A 87 1.91 -12.35 0.39
CA GLN A 87 0.62 -12.08 -0.26
C GLN A 87 -0.55 -12.23 0.73
N ALA A 88 -0.55 -13.29 1.54
CA ALA A 88 -1.59 -13.51 2.54
C ALA A 88 -1.63 -12.40 3.60
N GLU A 89 -0.46 -11.97 4.10
CA GLU A 89 -0.35 -10.86 5.06
C GLU A 89 -0.84 -9.53 4.46
N LEU A 90 -0.44 -9.23 3.22
CA LEU A 90 -0.91 -8.03 2.51
C LEU A 90 -2.42 -8.08 2.28
N SER A 91 -2.95 -9.24 1.88
CA SER A 91 -4.39 -9.43 1.69
C SER A 91 -5.17 -9.15 2.97
N GLN A 92 -4.70 -9.65 4.12
CA GLN A 92 -5.31 -9.40 5.42
C GLN A 92 -5.25 -7.93 5.83
N LEU A 93 -4.10 -7.28 5.61
CA LEU A 93 -3.93 -5.85 5.88
C LEU A 93 -4.91 -5.01 5.07
N LEU A 94 -4.99 -5.25 3.76
CA LEU A 94 -5.90 -4.52 2.86
C LEU A 94 -7.36 -4.79 3.19
N ALA A 95 -7.70 -6.05 3.49
CA ALA A 95 -9.03 -6.43 3.93
C ALA A 95 -9.46 -5.68 5.19
N LEU A 96 -8.56 -5.57 6.17
CA LEU A 96 -8.80 -4.84 7.41
C LEU A 96 -8.94 -3.35 7.16
N LEU A 97 -8.03 -2.73 6.41
CA LEU A 97 -8.06 -1.30 6.06
C LEU A 97 -9.30 -0.91 5.22
N ALA A 98 -9.90 -1.85 4.53
CA ALA A 98 -11.14 -1.62 3.80
C ALA A 98 -12.39 -1.59 4.71
N THR A 99 -12.31 -2.14 5.92
CA THR A 99 -13.40 -2.05 6.90
C THR A 99 -13.40 -0.71 7.63
N ASP A 100 -14.57 -0.26 8.11
CA ASP A 100 -14.66 0.97 8.90
C ASP A 100 -13.83 0.88 10.18
N LEU A 101 -13.88 -0.24 10.87
CA LEU A 101 -13.12 -0.45 12.10
C LEU A 101 -11.60 -0.40 11.85
N GLY A 102 -11.12 -1.15 10.87
CA GLY A 102 -9.68 -1.19 10.56
C GLY A 102 -9.18 0.14 10.03
N ARG A 103 -9.95 0.82 9.17
CA ARG A 103 -9.63 2.15 8.67
C ARG A 103 -9.51 3.16 9.83
N ASN A 104 -10.46 3.19 10.74
CA ASN A 104 -10.45 4.11 11.87
C ASN A 104 -9.33 3.80 12.86
N THR A 105 -9.09 2.53 13.18
CA THR A 105 -8.11 2.14 14.21
C THR A 105 -6.68 2.10 13.70
N LEU A 106 -6.44 1.53 12.51
CA LEU A 106 -5.09 1.44 11.95
C LEU A 106 -4.69 2.71 11.20
N ALA A 107 -5.53 3.18 10.28
CA ALA A 107 -5.19 4.37 9.51
C ALA A 107 -5.54 5.68 10.23
N GLY A 108 -6.48 5.66 11.18
CA GLY A 108 -6.99 6.89 11.80
C GLY A 108 -7.85 7.72 10.85
N LEU A 109 -8.41 7.08 9.83
CA LEU A 109 -9.21 7.70 8.79
C LEU A 109 -10.70 7.43 9.01
N ASN A 110 -11.46 8.48 9.35
CA ASN A 110 -12.87 8.36 9.73
C ASN A 110 -13.83 8.26 8.53
N GLN A 111 -13.42 8.75 7.36
CA GLN A 111 -14.24 8.73 6.14
C GLN A 111 -13.78 7.61 5.19
N PRO A 112 -14.65 7.09 4.32
CA PRO A 112 -14.28 6.09 3.32
C PRO A 112 -13.11 6.57 2.44
N TRP A 113 -12.24 5.64 2.04
CA TRP A 113 -11.06 5.96 1.21
C TRP A 113 -11.36 6.80 -0.04
N PRO A 114 -12.46 6.51 -0.81
CA PRO A 114 -12.76 7.31 -2.01
C PRO A 114 -13.27 8.72 -1.72
N GLU A 115 -13.76 8.97 -0.50
CA GLU A 115 -14.30 10.27 -0.08
C GLU A 115 -13.24 11.15 0.59
N ALA A 116 -12.14 10.52 1.02
CA ALA A 116 -11.06 11.22 1.69
C ALA A 116 -10.25 12.08 0.69
N THR A 117 -10.04 13.35 1.05
CA THR A 117 -9.16 14.21 0.25
C THR A 117 -7.70 13.75 0.40
N VAL A 118 -6.87 14.11 -0.59
CA VAL A 118 -5.42 13.83 -0.57
C VAL A 118 -4.78 14.29 0.75
N ALA A 119 -5.07 15.50 1.20
CA ALA A 119 -4.52 16.04 2.44
C ALA A 119 -4.90 15.21 3.67
N VAL A 120 -6.14 14.72 3.74
CA VAL A 120 -6.62 13.88 4.85
C VAL A 120 -5.94 12.50 4.84
N VAL A 121 -5.75 11.91 3.65
CA VAL A 121 -5.01 10.65 3.53
C VAL A 121 -3.53 10.84 3.89
N GLN A 122 -2.89 11.93 3.47
CA GLN A 122 -1.52 12.27 3.85
C GLN A 122 -1.37 12.38 5.37
N GLN A 123 -2.27 13.10 6.03
CA GLN A 123 -2.28 13.22 7.50
C GLN A 123 -2.46 11.86 8.17
N SER A 124 -3.34 11.01 7.64
CA SER A 124 -3.54 9.64 8.11
C SER A 124 -2.24 8.82 8.01
N LEU A 125 -1.60 8.82 6.85
CA LEU A 125 -0.33 8.12 6.61
C LEU A 125 0.78 8.63 7.53
N GLU A 126 0.88 9.94 7.74
CA GLU A 126 1.83 10.54 8.66
C GLU A 126 1.58 10.09 10.11
N SER A 127 0.31 10.06 10.54
CA SER A 127 -0.07 9.57 11.87
C SER A 127 0.26 8.09 12.07
N MET A 128 0.18 7.27 11.00
CA MET A 128 0.61 5.87 11.05
C MET A 128 2.13 5.76 11.19
N ARG A 129 2.87 6.54 10.40
CA ARG A 129 4.34 6.56 10.35
C ARG A 129 4.95 6.88 11.71
N PHE A 130 4.40 7.86 12.42
CA PHE A 130 4.89 8.33 13.72
C PHE A 130 4.12 7.74 14.91
N SER A 131 3.31 6.72 14.71
CA SER A 131 2.56 6.06 15.77
C SER A 131 3.51 5.36 16.75
N SER A 132 3.16 5.35 18.04
CA SER A 132 3.82 4.50 19.04
C SER A 132 3.46 3.00 18.87
N LEU A 133 2.44 2.67 18.09
CA LEU A 133 1.99 1.31 17.84
C LEU A 133 2.72 0.74 16.62
N ALA A 134 3.56 -0.28 16.85
CA ALA A 134 4.35 -0.92 15.80
C ALA A 134 3.50 -1.42 14.62
N VAL A 135 2.29 -1.92 14.87
CA VAL A 135 1.38 -2.40 13.82
C VAL A 135 0.98 -1.29 12.84
N ARG A 136 0.80 -0.05 13.32
CA ARG A 136 0.47 1.09 12.45
C ARG A 136 1.67 1.51 11.61
N GLN A 137 2.88 1.52 12.20
CA GLN A 137 4.11 1.79 11.46
C GLN A 137 4.36 0.73 10.37
N GLN A 138 4.11 -0.55 10.68
CA GLN A 138 4.26 -1.64 9.72
C GLN A 138 3.24 -1.55 8.58
N ALA A 139 1.98 -1.23 8.91
CA ALA A 139 0.94 -1.00 7.90
C ALA A 139 1.32 0.16 6.96
N TYR A 140 1.82 1.29 7.52
CA TYR A 140 2.36 2.39 6.72
C TYR A 140 3.51 1.91 5.83
N GLY A 141 4.49 1.21 6.39
CA GLY A 141 5.65 0.70 5.64
C GLY A 141 5.24 -0.17 4.47
N ALA A 142 4.31 -1.11 4.67
CA ALA A 142 3.83 -1.98 3.60
C ALA A 142 3.16 -1.18 2.46
N LEU A 143 2.28 -0.24 2.80
CA LEU A 143 1.59 0.58 1.80
C LEU A 143 2.58 1.50 1.05
N HIS A 144 3.47 2.16 1.79
CA HIS A 144 4.47 3.08 1.23
C HIS A 144 5.47 2.35 0.33
N ASP A 145 6.06 1.25 0.81
CA ASP A 145 7.14 0.56 0.11
C ASP A 145 6.64 -0.12 -1.17
N ILE A 146 5.44 -0.71 -1.14
CA ILE A 146 4.82 -1.27 -2.34
C ILE A 146 4.51 -0.17 -3.36
N THR A 147 3.94 0.96 -2.90
CA THR A 147 3.66 2.12 -3.78
C THR A 147 4.93 2.66 -4.41
N ALA A 148 5.98 2.89 -3.61
CA ALA A 148 7.26 3.40 -4.08
C ALA A 148 7.95 2.41 -5.02
N ALA A 149 7.99 1.12 -4.68
CA ALA A 149 8.59 0.09 -5.53
C ALA A 149 7.89 0.00 -6.89
N ALA A 150 6.54 0.03 -6.91
CA ALA A 150 5.77 0.01 -8.14
C ALA A 150 5.94 1.31 -8.96
N PHE A 151 6.07 2.47 -8.31
CA PHE A 151 6.30 3.74 -8.98
C PHE A 151 7.66 3.77 -9.66
N PHE A 152 8.72 3.43 -8.94
CA PHE A 152 10.09 3.45 -9.47
C PHE A 152 10.47 2.23 -10.31
N SER A 153 9.60 1.23 -10.43
CA SER A 153 9.76 0.17 -11.44
C SER A 153 9.58 0.69 -12.87
N ASP A 154 8.92 1.84 -13.04
CA ASP A 154 8.79 2.53 -14.31
C ASP A 154 10.03 3.42 -14.57
N ARG A 155 10.77 3.13 -15.64
CA ARG A 155 11.95 3.92 -16.03
C ARG A 155 11.64 5.39 -16.29
N ALA A 156 10.41 5.69 -16.72
CA ALA A 156 9.98 7.07 -16.98
C ALA A 156 9.98 7.94 -15.70
N THR A 157 9.95 7.33 -14.51
CA THR A 157 9.99 8.04 -13.23
C THR A 157 11.41 8.30 -12.70
N TRP A 158 12.44 7.65 -13.25
CA TRP A 158 13.83 7.77 -12.77
C TRP A 158 14.42 9.19 -12.81
N PRO A 159 14.09 10.03 -13.82
CA PRO A 159 14.55 11.42 -13.83
C PRO A 159 14.09 12.23 -12.61
N LEU A 160 12.96 11.87 -11.97
CA LEU A 160 12.48 12.50 -10.74
C LEU A 160 13.42 12.28 -9.56
N LEU A 161 14.22 11.21 -9.59
CA LEU A 161 15.27 10.90 -8.62
C LEU A 161 16.63 11.45 -9.01
N GLY A 162 16.76 12.11 -10.17
CA GLY A 162 18.05 12.46 -10.75
C GLY A 162 18.90 11.25 -11.20
N TYR A 163 18.26 10.08 -11.35
CA TYR A 163 18.95 8.85 -11.77
C TYR A 163 18.91 8.68 -13.30
N PRO A 164 20.08 8.70 -13.97
CA PRO A 164 20.14 8.62 -15.44
C PRO A 164 19.95 7.20 -15.99
N GLY A 165 19.82 6.21 -15.14
CA GLY A 165 19.78 4.80 -15.55
C GLY A 165 21.12 4.06 -15.35
N PRO A 166 21.15 2.74 -15.62
CA PRO A 166 22.37 1.95 -15.55
C PRO A 166 23.38 2.46 -16.58
N VAL A 167 24.63 2.75 -16.12
CA VAL A 167 25.74 3.06 -17.02
C VAL A 167 26.25 1.75 -17.59
N ALA A 168 26.37 1.65 -18.92
CA ALA A 168 27.03 0.52 -19.55
C ALA A 168 28.52 0.56 -19.15
N ILE A 169 28.93 -0.43 -18.36
CA ILE A 169 30.35 -0.66 -18.06
C ILE A 169 30.89 -1.43 -19.26
N GLY A 170 31.66 -0.73 -20.11
CA GLY A 170 32.39 -1.31 -21.25
C GLY A 170 33.54 -2.20 -20.80
#